data_620d6476e527d09c6f77fcb9d0328914
#
_entry.id   620d6476e527d09c6f77fcb9d0328914
#
_cell.length_a   1.000
_cell.length_b   1.000
_cell.length_c   1.000
_cell.angle_alpha   90.00
_cell.angle_beta   90.00
_cell.angle_gamma   90.00
#
_symmetry.space_group_name_H-M   'P 1'
#
loop_
_entity.id
_entity.type
_entity.pdbx_description
1 polymer ?
#
loop_
_entity_poly.entity_id
_entity_poly.type
_entity_poly.pdbx_seq_one_letter_code
_entity_poly.pdbx_strand_id
1 'polypeptide(L)'
;MNNMIGKMLDNRYELLEVIGSGGMAVVYKAKCHRLNRLVAVKVLKSDLAEDADFRRRFRDESQAVAMLSHPNIVSVYDVSRGETEYIVMELIDGITLKQYMEKRGQLNWREALHFITQIMKALSHAHSRGIIHRDIKPHNIMVLRDGSVKVADFGIACLANSANTLTQEALGSVHYMSPEQARGDRTDARSDIYSAGVVLYEMLTGRLPFEGDNAVSVAIQHLSSVPLSPREINPDVPEALELICMKAMASDLEKRYASADEMLADLEEFRKNPEVDLDFTIEGLHRETVDEPTQYIPAVHTVSKAQKVQEADDEEEEEASPHKLGTRKLLTIIGAAVAAVALIVLLWHAIFSDLLGGEQTPTEYVVPHLIGMTIDEANEDENVKGIFTIEQIGQRASSKYAAGQIIEQSPERGKTVKGNRVISVFVSSGAKTENMPNLVNKEYRDATLQLTNLDLNLVVNDPVEEYSSITKGYVIRTIPEFGETLQQ
;
A
#
# COMPACT_ATOMS: atom_id res chain seq x y z
N MET A 1 -10.06 12.58 23.45
CA MET A 1 -8.68 13.05 23.14
C MET A 1 -8.26 14.00 24.24
N ASN A 2 -7.22 13.67 25.01
CA ASN A 2 -6.67 14.61 26.00
C ASN A 2 -5.98 15.75 25.23
N ASN A 3 -6.63 16.93 25.24
CA ASN A 3 -6.05 18.11 24.63
C ASN A 3 -4.81 18.53 25.47
N MET A 4 -3.63 18.44 24.85
CA MET A 4 -2.36 18.78 25.49
C MET A 4 -1.97 20.26 25.28
N ILE A 5 -2.83 21.08 24.70
CA ILE A 5 -2.58 22.52 24.52
C ILE A 5 -2.35 23.18 25.87
N GLY A 6 -1.33 24.04 25.97
CA GLY A 6 -0.89 24.70 27.19
C GLY A 6 0.02 23.85 28.08
N LYS A 7 0.25 22.56 27.78
CA LYS A 7 1.22 21.74 28.54
C LYS A 7 2.64 22.08 28.12
N MET A 8 3.53 21.98 29.12
CA MET A 8 4.96 22.13 28.93
C MET A 8 5.64 20.75 28.90
N LEU A 9 6.30 20.42 27.82
CA LEU A 9 7.11 19.20 27.70
C LEU A 9 8.54 19.51 28.09
N ASP A 10 9.12 18.68 28.99
CA ASP A 10 10.47 18.75 29.53
C ASP A 10 10.90 20.16 30.01
N ASN A 11 9.94 20.95 30.52
CA ASN A 11 10.11 22.36 30.89
C ASN A 11 10.76 23.20 29.79
N ARG A 12 10.54 22.85 28.53
CA ARG A 12 11.20 23.45 27.36
C ARG A 12 10.25 23.78 26.20
N TYR A 13 9.27 22.93 25.92
CA TYR A 13 8.39 23.08 24.79
C TYR A 13 6.93 23.27 25.23
N GLU A 14 6.39 24.46 25.03
CA GLU A 14 4.98 24.80 25.31
C GLU A 14 4.15 24.50 24.08
N LEU A 15 3.16 23.62 24.22
CA LEU A 15 2.24 23.25 23.13
C LEU A 15 1.18 24.33 22.95
N LEU A 16 1.13 24.97 21.77
CA LEU A 16 0.27 26.13 21.51
C LEU A 16 -1.04 25.76 20.80
N GLU A 17 -0.94 25.03 19.70
CA GLU A 17 -2.09 24.66 18.89
C GLU A 17 -1.83 23.32 18.15
N VAL A 18 -2.89 22.58 17.80
CA VAL A 18 -2.80 21.38 16.95
C VAL A 18 -2.70 21.84 15.50
N ILE A 19 -1.68 21.39 14.79
CA ILE A 19 -1.47 21.67 13.36
C ILE A 19 -1.63 20.44 12.47
N GLY A 20 -1.74 19.24 13.06
CA GLY A 20 -2.00 17.99 12.35
C GLY A 20 -2.37 16.87 13.33
N SER A 21 -3.14 15.91 12.85
CA SER A 21 -3.48 14.69 13.59
C SER A 21 -3.49 13.52 12.62
N GLY A 22 -2.67 12.51 12.89
CA GLY A 22 -2.57 11.29 12.13
C GLY A 22 -2.90 10.04 12.96
N GLY A 23 -2.84 8.86 12.36
CA GLY A 23 -3.15 7.59 13.02
C GLY A 23 -2.37 7.36 14.30
N MET A 24 -1.05 7.62 14.29
CA MET A 24 -0.16 7.31 15.41
C MET A 24 0.19 8.50 16.31
N ALA A 25 0.07 9.74 15.83
CA ALA A 25 0.56 10.91 16.54
C ALA A 25 -0.28 12.15 16.28
N VAL A 26 -0.16 13.14 17.15
CA VAL A 26 -0.71 14.48 16.99
C VAL A 26 0.45 15.46 16.87
N VAL A 27 0.39 16.35 15.88
CA VAL A 27 1.43 17.36 15.65
C VAL A 27 0.93 18.71 16.20
N TYR A 28 1.73 19.29 17.07
CA TYR A 28 1.47 20.59 17.69
C TYR A 28 2.48 21.62 17.19
N LYS A 29 2.02 22.83 16.97
CA LYS A 29 2.89 24.01 16.97
C LYS A 29 3.25 24.30 18.42
N ALA A 30 4.51 24.50 18.71
CA ALA A 30 5.01 24.71 20.07
C ALA A 30 6.07 25.83 20.11
N LYS A 31 6.25 26.38 21.28
CA LYS A 31 7.30 27.37 21.56
C LYS A 31 8.43 26.71 22.35
N CYS A 32 9.62 26.72 21.80
CA CYS A 32 10.83 26.35 22.53
C CYS A 32 11.30 27.56 23.36
N HIS A 33 11.10 27.51 24.68
CA HIS A 33 11.45 28.63 25.57
C HIS A 33 12.97 28.85 25.69
N ARG A 34 13.78 27.77 25.57
CA ARG A 34 15.26 27.88 25.61
C ARG A 34 15.85 28.62 24.43
N LEU A 35 15.29 28.41 23.23
CA LEU A 35 15.81 29.00 21.99
C LEU A 35 14.92 30.14 21.48
N ASN A 36 13.83 30.45 22.20
CA ASN A 36 12.81 31.45 21.85
C ASN A 36 12.35 31.38 20.38
N ARG A 37 12.09 30.16 19.90
CA ARG A 37 11.60 29.91 18.53
C ARG A 37 10.38 29.01 18.51
N LEU A 38 9.60 29.08 17.43
CA LEU A 38 8.53 28.16 17.17
C LEU A 38 9.10 26.88 16.56
N VAL A 39 8.49 25.74 16.90
CA VAL A 39 8.83 24.39 16.44
C VAL A 39 7.55 23.59 16.21
N ALA A 40 7.62 22.50 15.44
CA ALA A 40 6.59 21.48 15.43
C ALA A 40 6.96 20.37 16.41
N VAL A 41 5.98 19.88 17.16
CA VAL A 41 6.16 18.76 18.11
C VAL A 41 5.17 17.67 17.77
N LYS A 42 5.67 16.53 17.33
CA LYS A 42 4.90 15.32 17.00
C LYS A 42 4.86 14.44 18.24
N VAL A 43 3.68 14.33 18.87
CA VAL A 43 3.48 13.58 20.13
C VAL A 43 2.79 12.26 19.81
N LEU A 44 3.36 11.15 20.26
CA LEU A 44 2.77 9.81 20.11
C LEU A 44 1.45 9.73 20.90
N LYS A 45 0.44 9.10 20.30
CA LYS A 45 -0.85 8.87 20.96
C LYS A 45 -0.69 7.87 22.11
N SER A 46 -1.48 8.05 23.19
CA SER A 46 -1.38 7.28 24.42
C SER A 46 -1.58 5.78 24.25
N ASP A 47 -2.49 5.39 23.39
CA ASP A 47 -2.79 3.99 23.06
C ASP A 47 -1.59 3.24 22.47
N LEU A 48 -0.80 3.91 21.62
CA LEU A 48 0.44 3.35 21.06
C LEU A 48 1.65 3.53 22.00
N ALA A 49 1.60 4.52 22.90
CA ALA A 49 2.64 4.75 23.89
C ALA A 49 2.65 3.70 25.02
N GLU A 50 1.61 2.87 25.16
CA GLU A 50 1.57 1.74 26.11
C GLU A 50 2.43 0.55 25.64
N ASP A 51 2.62 0.38 24.32
CA ASP A 51 3.47 -0.67 23.74
C ASP A 51 4.95 -0.29 23.82
N ALA A 52 5.71 -1.02 24.63
CA ALA A 52 7.13 -0.78 24.85
C ALA A 52 8.00 -1.00 23.62
N ASP A 53 7.63 -1.99 22.76
CA ASP A 53 8.37 -2.26 21.53
C ASP A 53 8.08 -1.21 20.47
N PHE A 54 6.84 -0.70 20.42
CA PHE A 54 6.49 0.41 19.56
C PHE A 54 7.23 1.68 19.94
N ARG A 55 7.27 2.04 21.23
CA ARG A 55 8.03 3.19 21.75
C ARG A 55 9.52 3.11 21.43
N ARG A 56 10.13 1.93 21.62
CA ARG A 56 11.54 1.71 21.30
C ARG A 56 11.81 1.98 19.81
N ARG A 57 11.03 1.35 18.92
CA ARG A 57 11.15 1.53 17.47
C ARG A 57 10.96 2.99 17.06
N PHE A 58 9.90 3.64 17.57
CA PHE A 58 9.64 5.06 17.32
C PHE A 58 10.84 5.94 17.68
N ARG A 59 11.48 5.66 18.81
CA ARG A 59 12.67 6.39 19.27
C ARG A 59 13.89 6.12 18.40
N ASP A 60 14.17 4.86 18.10
CA ASP A 60 15.33 4.45 17.31
C ASP A 60 15.25 5.02 15.89
N GLU A 61 14.08 4.97 15.24
CA GLU A 61 13.86 5.57 13.93
C GLU A 61 13.96 7.10 13.97
N SER A 62 13.39 7.73 15.00
CA SER A 62 13.50 9.19 15.19
C SER A 62 14.94 9.66 15.36
N GLN A 63 15.78 8.89 16.06
CA GLN A 63 17.20 9.18 16.22
C GLN A 63 17.97 9.05 14.90
N ALA A 64 17.64 8.05 14.07
CA ALA A 64 18.26 7.89 12.75
C ALA A 64 17.94 9.10 11.86
N VAL A 65 16.67 9.52 11.83
CA VAL A 65 16.21 10.69 11.06
C VAL A 65 16.84 11.99 11.58
N ALA A 66 17.06 12.12 12.87
CA ALA A 66 17.70 13.30 13.46
C ALA A 66 19.16 13.53 12.97
N MET A 67 19.79 12.53 12.37
CA MET A 67 21.12 12.65 11.74
C MET A 67 21.05 13.23 10.31
N LEU A 68 19.86 13.32 9.71
CA LEU A 68 19.69 13.88 8.38
C LEU A 68 19.70 15.42 8.44
N SER A 69 20.58 16.03 7.66
CA SER A 69 20.64 17.49 7.48
C SER A 69 20.71 17.80 6.00
N HIS A 70 19.59 18.24 5.43
CA HIS A 70 19.48 18.56 4.00
C HIS A 70 18.39 19.62 3.79
N PRO A 71 18.53 20.58 2.84
CA PRO A 71 17.54 21.62 2.60
C PRO A 71 16.16 21.07 2.24
N ASN A 72 16.08 19.92 1.58
CA ASN A 72 14.83 19.28 1.19
C ASN A 72 14.33 18.18 2.16
N ILE A 73 14.84 18.16 3.39
CA ILE A 73 14.36 17.28 4.47
C ILE A 73 13.92 18.15 5.65
N VAL A 74 12.79 17.81 6.28
CA VAL A 74 12.36 18.45 7.51
C VAL A 74 13.34 18.11 8.64
N SER A 75 13.98 19.12 9.25
CA SER A 75 14.99 18.91 10.27
C SER A 75 14.36 18.43 11.58
N VAL A 76 14.91 17.38 12.19
CA VAL A 76 14.60 16.96 13.56
C VAL A 76 15.58 17.64 14.52
N TYR A 77 15.06 18.29 15.55
CA TYR A 77 15.84 19.06 16.50
C TYR A 77 16.07 18.36 17.83
N ASP A 78 15.10 17.52 18.22
CA ASP A 78 15.14 16.82 19.51
C ASP A 78 14.22 15.60 19.49
N VAL A 79 14.53 14.59 20.29
CA VAL A 79 13.73 13.39 20.49
C VAL A 79 13.57 13.17 22.00
N SER A 80 12.35 12.94 22.45
CA SER A 80 12.06 12.76 23.89
C SER A 80 12.82 11.57 24.50
N ARG A 81 13.09 11.68 25.80
CA ARG A 81 13.68 10.60 26.61
C ARG A 81 12.87 10.31 27.89
N GLY A 82 11.69 10.93 27.99
CA GLY A 82 10.81 10.87 29.16
C GLY A 82 9.66 9.86 29.01
N GLU A 83 8.63 10.07 29.85
CA GLU A 83 7.40 9.26 29.83
C GLU A 83 6.53 9.55 28.60
N THR A 84 6.56 10.80 28.10
CA THR A 84 5.84 11.19 26.90
C THR A 84 6.78 11.08 25.70
N GLU A 85 6.42 10.25 24.73
CA GLU A 85 7.20 10.11 23.50
C GLU A 85 6.82 11.21 22.51
N TYR A 86 7.79 12.04 22.11
CA TYR A 86 7.61 13.10 21.13
C TYR A 86 8.89 13.39 20.34
N ILE A 87 8.70 13.98 19.18
CA ILE A 87 9.78 14.46 18.30
C ILE A 87 9.60 15.97 18.12
N VAL A 88 10.67 16.72 18.26
CA VAL A 88 10.70 18.16 17.95
C VAL A 88 11.35 18.38 16.61
N MET A 89 10.65 19.05 15.70
CA MET A 89 11.10 19.27 14.35
C MET A 89 10.89 20.72 13.90
N GLU A 90 11.45 21.02 12.77
CA GLU A 90 11.26 22.28 12.05
C GLU A 90 9.77 22.54 11.83
N LEU A 91 9.31 23.74 12.19
CA LEU A 91 7.97 24.20 11.84
C LEU A 91 8.00 24.76 10.42
N ILE A 92 7.30 24.11 9.50
CA ILE A 92 7.24 24.50 8.09
C ILE A 92 6.09 25.48 7.87
N ASP A 93 6.39 26.64 7.28
CA ASP A 93 5.40 27.58 6.76
C ASP A 93 5.08 27.22 5.30
N GLY A 94 4.14 26.31 5.12
CA GLY A 94 3.81 25.75 3.82
C GLY A 94 2.54 24.90 3.88
N ILE A 95 2.25 24.24 2.77
CA ILE A 95 1.14 23.27 2.66
C ILE A 95 1.68 21.94 2.16
N THR A 96 0.93 20.85 2.35
CA THR A 96 1.32 19.55 1.78
C THR A 96 1.21 19.58 0.25
N LEU A 97 2.02 18.77 -0.44
CA LEU A 97 1.91 18.63 -1.90
C LEU A 97 0.52 18.11 -2.28
N LYS A 98 -0.14 17.31 -1.43
CA LYS A 98 -1.53 16.89 -1.64
C LYS A 98 -2.46 18.10 -1.70
N GLN A 99 -2.43 18.96 -0.70
CA GLN A 99 -3.23 20.21 -0.67
C GLN A 99 -2.88 21.14 -1.83
N TYR A 100 -1.61 21.14 -2.26
CA TYR A 100 -1.17 21.91 -3.40
C TYR A 100 -1.81 21.41 -4.70
N MET A 101 -1.76 20.11 -4.96
CA MET A 101 -2.39 19.47 -6.13
C MET A 101 -3.92 19.59 -6.11
N GLU A 102 -4.57 19.43 -4.96
CA GLU A 102 -6.03 19.62 -4.82
C GLU A 102 -6.50 21.02 -5.24
N LYS A 103 -5.68 22.04 -4.98
CA LYS A 103 -5.98 23.42 -5.37
C LYS A 103 -5.66 23.74 -6.83
N ARG A 104 -4.65 23.07 -7.40
CA ARG A 104 -4.14 23.34 -8.75
C ARG A 104 -4.66 22.37 -9.80
N GLY A 105 -5.07 21.17 -9.37
CA GLY A 105 -5.29 20.04 -10.27
C GLY A 105 -3.96 19.49 -10.79
N GLN A 106 -3.96 19.11 -12.06
CA GLN A 106 -2.78 18.70 -12.81
C GLN A 106 -1.72 19.81 -12.86
N LEU A 107 -0.47 19.46 -12.56
CA LEU A 107 0.64 20.42 -12.57
C LEU A 107 1.27 20.54 -13.96
N ASN A 108 1.82 21.72 -14.25
CA ASN A 108 2.69 21.85 -15.41
C ASN A 108 3.95 20.98 -15.23
N TRP A 109 4.40 20.32 -16.30
CA TRP A 109 5.55 19.41 -16.24
C TRP A 109 6.85 20.04 -15.70
N ARG A 110 7.06 21.36 -15.92
CA ARG A 110 8.22 22.08 -15.38
C ARG A 110 8.15 22.22 -13.87
N GLU A 111 6.96 22.44 -13.34
CA GLU A 111 6.71 22.51 -11.90
C GLU A 111 6.83 21.11 -11.27
N ALA A 112 6.29 20.07 -11.91
CA ALA A 112 6.46 18.69 -11.50
C ALA A 112 7.94 18.26 -11.50
N LEU A 113 8.69 18.61 -12.54
CA LEU A 113 10.15 18.40 -12.62
C LEU A 113 10.89 19.10 -11.47
N HIS A 114 10.51 20.35 -11.16
CA HIS A 114 11.12 21.10 -10.06
C HIS A 114 10.90 20.40 -8.71
N PHE A 115 9.71 19.92 -8.45
CA PHE A 115 9.36 19.25 -7.20
C PHE A 115 10.00 17.87 -7.10
N ILE A 116 9.88 17.02 -8.14
CA ILE A 116 10.44 15.69 -8.11
C ILE A 116 11.97 15.70 -7.96
N THR A 117 12.65 16.64 -8.61
CA THR A 117 14.11 16.80 -8.47
C THR A 117 14.50 17.07 -7.02
N GLN A 118 13.75 17.88 -6.28
CA GLN A 118 14.01 18.18 -4.88
C GLN A 118 13.71 16.96 -3.97
N ILE A 119 12.62 16.23 -4.26
CA ILE A 119 12.26 15.00 -3.56
C ILE A 119 13.39 13.98 -3.73
N MET A 120 13.86 13.77 -4.96
CA MET A 120 14.93 12.82 -5.24
C MET A 120 16.26 13.21 -4.59
N LYS A 121 16.58 14.51 -4.47
CA LYS A 121 17.74 15.00 -3.69
C LYS A 121 17.63 14.65 -2.21
N ALA A 122 16.43 14.78 -1.62
CA ALA A 122 16.17 14.37 -0.24
C ALA A 122 16.38 12.86 -0.06
N LEU A 123 15.84 12.05 -0.98
CA LEU A 123 15.96 10.60 -0.95
C LEU A 123 17.41 10.15 -1.14
N SER A 124 18.14 10.70 -2.12
CA SER A 124 19.58 10.42 -2.31
C SER A 124 20.37 10.66 -1.02
N HIS A 125 20.12 11.80 -0.35
CA HIS A 125 20.79 12.11 0.92
C HIS A 125 20.46 11.11 2.03
N ALA A 126 19.21 10.66 2.15
CA ALA A 126 18.81 9.69 3.15
C ALA A 126 19.36 8.28 2.83
N HIS A 127 19.25 7.85 1.58
CA HIS A 127 19.71 6.54 1.10
C HIS A 127 21.23 6.38 1.26
N SER A 128 22.01 7.43 1.01
CA SER A 128 23.48 7.42 1.24
C SER A 128 23.86 7.18 2.71
N ARG A 129 22.91 7.30 3.64
CA ARG A 129 23.06 7.03 5.08
C ARG A 129 22.33 5.76 5.53
N GLY A 130 21.84 4.96 4.58
CA GLY A 130 21.11 3.72 4.87
C GLY A 130 19.69 3.94 5.41
N ILE A 131 19.14 5.15 5.28
CA ILE A 131 17.78 5.49 5.73
C ILE A 131 16.83 5.43 4.55
N ILE A 132 15.81 4.58 4.64
CA ILE A 132 14.74 4.40 3.66
C ILE A 132 13.47 5.02 4.23
N HIS A 133 12.74 5.79 3.43
CA HIS A 133 11.54 6.51 3.87
C HIS A 133 10.32 5.60 4.05
N ARG A 134 10.06 4.70 3.11
CA ARG A 134 9.00 3.68 3.08
C ARG A 134 7.55 4.19 3.01
N ASP A 135 7.32 5.49 3.07
CA ASP A 135 5.98 6.11 3.00
C ASP A 135 6.03 7.45 2.23
N ILE A 136 6.67 7.44 1.05
CA ILE A 136 6.68 8.62 0.15
C ILE A 136 5.29 8.77 -0.46
N LYS A 137 4.67 9.92 -0.15
CA LYS A 137 3.34 10.31 -0.67
C LYS A 137 3.17 11.82 -0.56
N PRO A 138 2.24 12.43 -1.31
CA PRO A 138 2.06 13.89 -1.30
C PRO A 138 1.72 14.49 0.06
N HIS A 139 1.16 13.69 0.99
CA HIS A 139 0.87 14.13 2.35
C HIS A 139 2.15 14.36 3.18
N ASN A 140 3.22 13.64 2.88
CA ASN A 140 4.50 13.69 3.57
C ASN A 140 5.52 14.63 2.87
N ILE A 141 5.07 15.42 1.90
CA ILE A 141 5.88 16.38 1.15
C ILE A 141 5.30 17.76 1.39
N MET A 142 6.11 18.67 1.94
CA MET A 142 5.73 20.05 2.24
C MET A 142 6.22 20.98 1.12
N VAL A 143 5.33 21.80 0.56
CA VAL A 143 5.63 22.86 -0.40
C VAL A 143 5.66 24.18 0.36
N LEU A 144 6.80 24.86 0.34
CA LEU A 144 7.02 26.12 1.00
C LEU A 144 6.58 27.28 0.10
N ARG A 145 6.47 28.49 0.65
CA ARG A 145 6.01 29.69 -0.09
C ARG A 145 6.95 30.11 -1.21
N ASP A 146 8.23 29.79 -1.10
CA ASP A 146 9.25 30.08 -2.13
C ASP A 146 9.31 29.02 -3.24
N GLY A 147 8.43 28.00 -3.19
CA GLY A 147 8.40 26.88 -4.13
C GLY A 147 9.41 25.79 -3.83
N SER A 148 10.17 25.89 -2.74
CA SER A 148 11.01 24.78 -2.29
C SER A 148 10.18 23.66 -1.67
N VAL A 149 10.75 22.44 -1.66
CA VAL A 149 10.08 21.24 -1.16
C VAL A 149 10.88 20.64 -0.03
N LYS A 150 10.18 20.16 1.01
CA LYS A 150 10.77 19.36 2.10
C LYS A 150 10.01 18.07 2.31
N VAL A 151 10.74 16.96 2.36
CA VAL A 151 10.21 15.63 2.71
C VAL A 151 10.16 15.51 4.23
N ALA A 152 9.01 15.10 4.75
CA ALA A 152 8.72 14.92 6.17
C ALA A 152 8.45 13.44 6.49
N ASP A 153 8.46 13.10 7.76
CA ASP A 153 7.99 11.80 8.28
C ASP A 153 8.73 10.55 7.76
N PHE A 154 10.07 10.62 7.66
CA PHE A 154 10.93 9.48 7.35
C PHE A 154 10.70 8.32 8.32
N GLY A 155 10.51 7.11 7.78
CA GLY A 155 10.64 5.82 8.47
C GLY A 155 9.56 5.44 9.49
N ILE A 156 8.83 6.40 10.06
CA ILE A 156 7.94 6.20 11.22
C ILE A 156 6.69 5.36 10.88
N ALA A 157 6.33 5.23 9.60
CA ALA A 157 5.12 4.53 9.17
C ALA A 157 5.23 2.99 9.16
N CYS A 158 6.44 2.44 9.06
CA CYS A 158 6.65 0.98 9.07
C CYS A 158 6.22 0.32 10.39
N LEU A 159 6.06 1.11 11.45
CA LEU A 159 5.63 0.65 12.77
C LEU A 159 4.12 0.36 12.83
N ALA A 160 3.31 1.04 12.03
CA ALA A 160 1.84 0.91 12.06
C ALA A 160 1.34 -0.37 11.39
N ASN A 161 2.07 -0.92 10.41
CA ASN A 161 1.66 -2.12 9.67
C ASN A 161 1.76 -3.43 10.47
N SER A 162 2.37 -3.39 11.68
CA SER A 162 2.45 -4.57 12.57
C SER A 162 1.24 -4.72 13.50
N ALA A 163 0.38 -3.71 13.59
CA ALA A 163 -0.83 -3.74 14.42
C ALA A 163 -2.06 -3.68 13.49
N ASN A 164 -2.83 -4.74 13.47
CA ASN A 164 -4.08 -5.02 12.76
C ASN A 164 -5.15 -3.90 12.77
N THR A 165 -4.84 -2.72 12.25
CA THR A 165 -5.86 -1.65 12.11
C THR A 165 -5.75 -1.05 10.72
N LEU A 166 -6.65 -1.47 9.83
CA LEU A 166 -6.96 -0.79 8.56
C LEU A 166 -7.62 0.55 8.90
N THR A 167 -6.82 1.56 9.22
CA THR A 167 -7.32 2.93 9.38
C THR A 167 -7.48 3.57 7.99
N GLN A 168 -8.35 4.58 7.89
CA GLN A 168 -8.57 5.36 6.66
C GLN A 168 -7.28 5.96 6.09
N GLU A 169 -6.27 6.20 6.94
CA GLU A 169 -4.93 6.65 6.54
C GLU A 169 -4.09 5.54 5.90
N ALA A 170 -4.26 4.28 6.33
CA ALA A 170 -3.65 3.13 5.66
C ALA A 170 -4.23 2.94 4.25
N LEU A 171 -5.52 3.23 4.05
CA LEU A 171 -6.16 3.22 2.73
C LEU A 171 -5.51 4.24 1.77
N GLY A 172 -5.19 5.45 2.25
CA GLY A 172 -4.54 6.48 1.44
C GLY A 172 -3.09 6.16 1.06
N SER A 173 -2.36 5.43 1.91
CA SER A 173 -0.96 5.06 1.67
C SER A 173 -0.79 3.95 0.62
N VAL A 174 -1.79 3.10 0.44
CA VAL A 174 -1.75 1.98 -0.54
C VAL A 174 -1.56 2.46 -1.97
N HIS A 175 -2.05 3.63 -2.33
CA HIS A 175 -1.92 4.19 -3.69
C HIS A 175 -0.48 4.52 -4.09
N TYR A 176 0.45 4.63 -3.14
CA TYR A 176 1.87 4.95 -3.38
C TYR A 176 2.80 3.80 -2.99
N MET A 177 2.23 2.66 -2.61
CA MET A 177 2.95 1.48 -2.15
C MET A 177 3.73 0.84 -3.30
N SER A 178 4.97 0.43 -3.05
CA SER A 178 5.74 -0.31 -4.03
C SER A 178 5.29 -1.78 -4.14
N PRO A 179 5.55 -2.43 -5.30
CA PRO A 179 5.21 -3.85 -5.47
C PRO A 179 5.78 -4.76 -4.39
N GLU A 180 7.04 -4.55 -3.99
CA GLU A 180 7.69 -5.30 -2.91
C GLU A 180 7.06 -5.06 -1.54
N GLN A 181 6.57 -3.85 -1.25
CA GLN A 181 5.79 -3.58 -0.04
C GLN A 181 4.44 -4.30 -0.08
N ALA A 182 3.77 -4.31 -1.22
CA ALA A 182 2.50 -5.01 -1.41
C ALA A 182 2.62 -6.53 -1.22
N ARG A 183 3.78 -7.13 -1.59
CA ARG A 183 4.08 -8.55 -1.33
C ARG A 183 4.50 -8.82 0.11
N GLY A 184 4.87 -7.80 0.89
CA GLY A 184 5.51 -7.97 2.20
C GLY A 184 6.98 -8.36 2.12
N ASP A 185 7.62 -8.14 0.99
CA ASP A 185 9.04 -8.40 0.76
C ASP A 185 9.92 -7.37 1.48
N ARG A 186 11.23 -7.65 1.53
CA ARG A 186 12.19 -6.69 2.09
C ARG A 186 12.30 -5.46 1.19
N THR A 187 12.02 -4.30 1.76
CA THR A 187 12.14 -2.99 1.09
C THR A 187 13.55 -2.45 1.11
N ASP A 188 13.96 -1.80 0.03
CA ASP A 188 15.22 -1.06 -0.08
C ASP A 188 14.97 0.36 -0.66
N ALA A 189 16.04 1.08 -1.01
CA ALA A 189 15.97 2.43 -1.57
C ALA A 189 15.09 2.52 -2.84
N ARG A 190 14.97 1.46 -3.61
CA ARG A 190 14.17 1.38 -4.84
C ARG A 190 12.67 1.44 -4.56
N SER A 191 12.23 1.08 -3.34
CA SER A 191 10.83 1.23 -2.92
C SER A 191 10.43 2.71 -2.87
N ASP A 192 11.30 3.57 -2.32
CA ASP A 192 11.06 5.03 -2.27
C ASP A 192 11.05 5.64 -3.68
N ILE A 193 11.89 5.13 -4.60
CA ILE A 193 11.93 5.58 -5.99
C ILE A 193 10.61 5.27 -6.70
N TYR A 194 10.05 4.07 -6.48
CA TYR A 194 8.74 3.72 -7.01
C TYR A 194 7.66 4.67 -6.52
N SER A 195 7.60 4.90 -5.21
CA SER A 195 6.63 5.81 -4.60
C SER A 195 6.79 7.25 -5.11
N ALA A 196 8.04 7.71 -5.32
CA ALA A 196 8.33 9.01 -5.94
C ALA A 196 7.88 9.06 -7.41
N GLY A 197 7.99 7.96 -8.14
CA GLY A 197 7.44 7.79 -9.50
C GLY A 197 5.92 7.94 -9.51
N VAL A 198 5.20 7.32 -8.55
CA VAL A 198 3.75 7.47 -8.40
C VAL A 198 3.37 8.94 -8.10
N VAL A 199 4.13 9.61 -7.23
CA VAL A 199 3.93 11.05 -6.96
C VAL A 199 4.15 11.89 -8.22
N LEU A 200 5.19 11.59 -9.01
CA LEU A 200 5.43 12.27 -10.28
C LEU A 200 4.28 12.05 -11.26
N TYR A 201 3.81 10.81 -11.38
CA TYR A 201 2.67 10.45 -12.21
C TYR A 201 1.42 11.28 -11.83
N GLU A 202 1.07 11.32 -10.53
CA GLU A 202 -0.08 12.11 -10.05
C GLU A 202 0.10 13.61 -10.32
N MET A 203 1.30 14.16 -10.15
CA MET A 203 1.59 15.56 -10.50
C MET A 203 1.37 15.86 -12.00
N LEU A 204 1.81 14.96 -12.88
CA LEU A 204 1.74 15.13 -14.34
C LEU A 204 0.33 14.91 -14.90
N THR A 205 -0.45 14.01 -14.33
CA THR A 205 -1.74 13.57 -14.86
C THR A 205 -2.94 14.10 -14.08
N GLY A 206 -2.74 14.52 -12.83
CA GLY A 206 -3.82 14.86 -11.90
C GLY A 206 -4.60 13.62 -11.40
N ARG A 207 -4.14 12.40 -11.71
CA ARG A 207 -4.80 11.14 -11.34
C ARG A 207 -3.79 10.17 -10.75
N LEU A 208 -4.27 9.24 -9.94
CA LEU A 208 -3.48 8.11 -9.48
C LEU A 208 -3.28 7.09 -10.62
N PRO A 209 -2.14 6.37 -10.66
CA PRO A 209 -1.91 5.34 -11.68
C PRO A 209 -2.85 4.14 -11.53
N PHE A 210 -3.25 3.86 -10.30
CA PHE A 210 -4.12 2.75 -9.93
C PHE A 210 -5.18 3.20 -8.94
N GLU A 211 -6.42 2.84 -9.22
CA GLU A 211 -7.58 3.12 -8.39
C GLU A 211 -8.40 1.84 -8.21
N GLY A 212 -9.11 1.73 -7.09
CA GLY A 212 -9.91 0.54 -6.81
C GLY A 212 -10.78 0.72 -5.57
N ASP A 213 -11.82 -0.11 -5.46
CA ASP A 213 -12.82 -0.03 -4.39
C ASP A 213 -12.28 -0.34 -2.99
N ASN A 214 -11.08 -0.94 -2.90
CA ASN A 214 -10.45 -1.29 -1.63
C ASN A 214 -8.92 -1.34 -1.75
N ALA A 215 -8.23 -1.31 -0.60
CA ALA A 215 -6.78 -1.32 -0.52
C ALA A 215 -6.14 -2.55 -1.19
N VAL A 216 -6.80 -3.71 -1.13
CA VAL A 216 -6.27 -4.95 -1.70
C VAL A 216 -6.29 -4.89 -3.23
N SER A 217 -7.37 -4.38 -3.83
CA SER A 217 -7.47 -4.23 -5.29
C SER A 217 -6.41 -3.27 -5.84
N VAL A 218 -6.13 -2.17 -5.13
CA VAL A 218 -5.07 -1.23 -5.50
C VAL A 218 -3.68 -1.88 -5.34
N ALA A 219 -3.44 -2.61 -4.24
CA ALA A 219 -2.18 -3.32 -4.03
C ALA A 219 -1.91 -4.36 -5.14
N ILE A 220 -2.94 -5.12 -5.56
CA ILE A 220 -2.82 -6.08 -6.67
C ILE A 220 -2.45 -5.37 -7.98
N GLN A 221 -3.03 -4.20 -8.27
CA GLN A 221 -2.68 -3.45 -9.47
C GLN A 221 -1.21 -3.00 -9.47
N HIS A 222 -0.65 -2.58 -8.33
CA HIS A 222 0.78 -2.31 -8.20
C HIS A 222 1.67 -3.54 -8.49
N LEU A 223 1.16 -4.75 -8.25
CA LEU A 223 1.89 -6.00 -8.49
C LEU A 223 1.89 -6.45 -9.95
N SER A 224 0.76 -6.27 -10.64
CA SER A 224 0.49 -6.98 -11.89
C SER A 224 -0.01 -6.12 -13.05
N SER A 225 -0.37 -4.85 -12.80
CA SER A 225 -0.93 -3.98 -13.83
C SER A 225 0.09 -2.96 -14.32
N VAL A 226 -0.07 -2.55 -15.58
CA VAL A 226 0.67 -1.43 -16.17
C VAL A 226 -0.27 -0.24 -16.21
N PRO A 227 0.10 0.92 -15.64
CA PRO A 227 -0.75 2.10 -15.71
C PRO A 227 -0.77 2.68 -17.13
N LEU A 228 -1.80 3.46 -17.44
CA LEU A 228 -1.78 4.28 -18.65
C LEU A 228 -0.55 5.19 -18.63
N SER A 229 0.06 5.42 -19.80
CA SER A 229 1.21 6.32 -19.84
C SER A 229 0.78 7.77 -19.60
N PRO A 230 1.60 8.59 -18.94
CA PRO A 230 1.26 9.98 -18.65
C PRO A 230 0.79 10.79 -19.87
N ARG A 231 1.35 10.56 -21.06
CA ARG A 231 0.98 11.28 -22.30
C ARG A 231 -0.38 10.84 -22.86
N GLU A 232 -0.85 9.65 -22.55
CA GLU A 232 -2.22 9.24 -22.90
C GLU A 232 -3.28 10.06 -22.15
N ILE A 233 -2.95 10.58 -20.98
CA ILE A 233 -3.83 11.40 -20.14
C ILE A 233 -3.56 12.89 -20.37
N ASN A 234 -2.28 13.27 -20.44
CA ASN A 234 -1.81 14.64 -20.61
C ASN A 234 -0.77 14.72 -21.74
N PRO A 235 -1.19 15.03 -22.98
CA PRO A 235 -0.30 15.13 -24.14
C PRO A 235 0.79 16.21 -24.04
N ASP A 236 0.67 17.17 -23.08
CA ASP A 236 1.66 18.23 -22.87
C ASP A 236 2.92 17.72 -22.13
N VAL A 237 2.91 16.49 -21.64
CA VAL A 237 4.07 15.86 -20.97
C VAL A 237 5.11 15.52 -22.03
N PRO A 238 6.37 15.96 -21.87
CA PRO A 238 7.45 15.54 -22.76
C PRO A 238 7.72 14.05 -22.66
N GLU A 239 8.08 13.42 -23.78
CA GLU A 239 8.31 11.98 -23.88
C GLU A 239 9.38 11.48 -22.92
N ALA A 240 10.52 12.16 -22.83
CA ALA A 240 11.58 11.78 -21.92
C ALA A 240 11.14 11.84 -20.43
N LEU A 241 10.26 12.79 -20.04
CA LEU A 241 9.76 12.84 -18.68
C LEU A 241 8.74 11.73 -18.39
N GLU A 242 7.93 11.34 -19.37
CA GLU A 242 7.09 10.16 -19.31
C GLU A 242 7.93 8.90 -19.09
N LEU A 243 8.99 8.70 -19.88
CA LEU A 243 9.91 7.57 -19.76
C LEU A 243 10.55 7.49 -18.37
N ILE A 244 11.02 8.63 -17.83
CA ILE A 244 11.58 8.70 -16.47
C ILE A 244 10.52 8.29 -15.43
N CYS A 245 9.29 8.78 -15.57
CA CYS A 245 8.19 8.44 -14.68
C CYS A 245 7.89 6.94 -14.71
N MET A 246 7.76 6.36 -15.90
CA MET A 246 7.44 4.95 -16.09
C MET A 246 8.59 4.03 -15.63
N LYS A 247 9.86 4.40 -15.85
CA LYS A 247 11.02 3.66 -15.32
C LYS A 247 11.04 3.66 -13.80
N ALA A 248 10.76 4.79 -13.16
CA ALA A 248 10.65 4.86 -11.70
C ALA A 248 9.55 3.93 -11.17
N MET A 249 8.45 3.76 -11.92
CA MET A 249 7.30 2.92 -11.57
C MET A 249 7.41 1.47 -12.10
N ALA A 250 8.54 1.03 -12.64
CA ALA A 250 8.70 -0.35 -13.08
C ALA A 250 8.49 -1.32 -11.91
N SER A 251 7.63 -2.33 -12.11
CA SER A 251 7.33 -3.35 -11.10
C SER A 251 8.51 -4.29 -10.84
N ASP A 252 9.35 -4.49 -11.86
CA ASP A 252 10.60 -5.25 -11.78
C ASP A 252 11.72 -4.34 -11.24
N LEU A 253 12.34 -4.77 -10.14
CA LEU A 253 13.42 -4.03 -9.48
C LEU A 253 14.66 -3.84 -10.37
N GLU A 254 14.93 -4.77 -11.28
CA GLU A 254 16.10 -4.70 -12.19
C GLU A 254 15.85 -3.73 -13.37
N LYS A 255 14.60 -3.42 -13.66
CA LYS A 255 14.20 -2.47 -14.69
C LYS A 255 13.96 -1.06 -14.12
N ARG A 256 13.82 -0.96 -12.80
CA ARG A 256 13.67 0.32 -12.08
C ARG A 256 15.04 0.99 -11.91
N TYR A 257 15.05 2.27 -11.59
CA TYR A 257 16.28 2.95 -11.16
C TYR A 257 16.91 2.25 -9.96
N ALA A 258 18.19 1.94 -10.05
CA ALA A 258 18.94 1.29 -8.97
C ALA A 258 19.20 2.21 -7.78
N SER A 259 19.22 3.53 -8.01
CA SER A 259 19.44 4.54 -6.97
C SER A 259 18.72 5.84 -7.29
N ALA A 260 18.49 6.67 -6.25
CA ALA A 260 17.99 8.02 -6.41
C ALA A 260 18.92 8.91 -7.25
N ASP A 261 20.23 8.65 -7.21
CA ASP A 261 21.22 9.40 -8.01
C ASP A 261 21.10 9.09 -9.49
N GLU A 262 20.80 7.83 -9.87
CA GLU A 262 20.54 7.46 -11.25
C GLU A 262 19.32 8.20 -11.82
N MET A 263 18.19 8.21 -11.07
CA MET A 263 17.02 8.98 -11.48
C MET A 263 17.31 10.49 -11.55
N LEU A 264 18.09 11.03 -10.60
CA LEU A 264 18.51 12.42 -10.63
C LEU A 264 19.34 12.77 -11.87
N ALA A 265 20.21 11.86 -12.34
CA ALA A 265 21.01 12.07 -13.54
C ALA A 265 20.13 12.24 -14.78
N ASP A 266 19.12 11.35 -14.97
CA ASP A 266 18.18 11.44 -16.09
C ASP A 266 17.31 12.71 -15.99
N LEU A 267 16.82 13.07 -14.79
CA LEU A 267 16.07 14.34 -14.57
C LEU A 267 16.91 15.57 -14.88
N GLU A 268 18.19 15.58 -14.54
CA GLU A 268 19.10 16.70 -14.83
C GLU A 268 19.47 16.77 -16.33
N GLU A 269 19.59 15.62 -17.00
CA GLU A 269 19.80 15.55 -18.45
C GLU A 269 18.56 16.06 -19.19
N PHE A 270 17.36 15.56 -18.82
CA PHE A 270 16.08 16.06 -19.33
C PHE A 270 15.93 17.57 -19.12
N ARG A 271 16.31 18.08 -17.95
CA ARG A 271 16.24 19.53 -17.66
C ARG A 271 17.09 20.37 -18.61
N LYS A 272 18.26 19.83 -19.02
CA LYS A 272 19.15 20.50 -19.99
C LYS A 272 18.63 20.39 -21.42
N ASN A 273 18.10 19.24 -21.78
CA ASN A 273 17.54 18.94 -23.09
C ASN A 273 16.23 18.16 -22.96
N PRO A 274 15.07 18.82 -23.07
CA PRO A 274 13.78 18.15 -22.97
C PRO A 274 13.50 17.11 -24.07
N GLU A 275 14.29 17.10 -25.13
CA GLU A 275 14.20 16.13 -26.24
C GLU A 275 15.35 15.10 -26.18
N VAL A 276 15.88 14.84 -24.99
CA VAL A 276 16.89 13.82 -24.78
C VAL A 276 16.32 12.44 -25.13
N ASP A 277 17.11 11.67 -25.88
CA ASP A 277 16.83 10.27 -26.13
C ASP A 277 17.44 9.44 -25.00
N LEU A 278 16.58 8.75 -24.26
CA LEU A 278 16.96 7.87 -23.15
C LEU A 278 17.10 6.45 -23.66
N ASP A 279 18.12 5.73 -23.20
CA ASP A 279 18.48 4.37 -23.66
C ASP A 279 17.45 3.27 -23.26
N PHE A 280 16.18 3.62 -23.01
CA PHE A 280 15.13 2.67 -22.66
C PHE A 280 13.77 3.09 -23.20
N THR A 281 12.87 2.12 -23.40
CA THR A 281 11.50 2.32 -23.91
C THR A 281 10.48 1.79 -22.92
N ILE A 282 9.22 2.23 -23.03
CA ILE A 282 8.11 1.76 -22.16
C ILE A 282 7.95 0.24 -22.30
N GLU A 283 8.00 -0.31 -23.53
CA GLU A 283 7.87 -1.74 -23.77
C GLU A 283 8.98 -2.55 -23.08
N GLY A 284 10.21 -2.03 -23.07
CA GLY A 284 11.35 -2.64 -22.39
C GLY A 284 11.22 -2.64 -20.86
N LEU A 285 10.43 -1.70 -20.28
CA LEU A 285 10.22 -1.59 -18.82
C LEU A 285 9.19 -2.60 -18.30
N HIS A 286 8.26 -3.05 -19.15
CA HIS A 286 7.25 -4.02 -18.75
C HIS A 286 7.79 -5.43 -18.85
N ARG A 287 7.40 -6.29 -17.90
CA ARG A 287 7.69 -7.71 -17.95
C ARG A 287 6.98 -8.26 -19.19
N GLU A 288 7.73 -8.85 -20.12
CA GLU A 288 7.10 -9.74 -21.07
C GLU A 288 6.36 -10.79 -20.25
N THR A 289 5.05 -10.85 -20.40
CA THR A 289 4.25 -11.95 -19.88
C THR A 289 4.62 -13.18 -20.70
N VAL A 290 5.75 -13.79 -20.37
CA VAL A 290 5.99 -15.17 -20.71
C VAL A 290 4.94 -15.93 -19.91
N ASP A 291 4.05 -16.62 -20.59
CA ASP A 291 3.16 -17.63 -20.04
C ASP A 291 4.02 -18.73 -19.37
N GLU A 292 4.56 -18.46 -18.20
CA GLU A 292 5.07 -19.52 -17.34
C GLU A 292 3.90 -20.03 -16.50
N PRO A 293 3.57 -21.32 -16.59
CA PRO A 293 2.56 -21.91 -15.75
C PRO A 293 2.96 -21.73 -14.30
N THR A 294 2.07 -21.17 -13.51
CA THR A 294 2.17 -20.90 -12.08
C THR A 294 2.81 -22.08 -11.36
N GLN A 295 4.04 -21.94 -10.92
CA GLN A 295 4.67 -22.94 -10.04
C GLN A 295 4.04 -22.84 -8.65
N TYR A 296 3.47 -23.96 -8.22
CA TYR A 296 2.89 -24.20 -6.93
C TYR A 296 3.94 -23.98 -5.83
N ILE A 297 3.71 -23.06 -4.91
CA ILE A 297 4.50 -22.94 -3.68
C ILE A 297 3.84 -23.84 -2.63
N PRO A 298 4.48 -24.94 -2.20
CA PRO A 298 3.94 -25.76 -1.12
C PRO A 298 4.06 -25.01 0.20
N ALA A 299 2.98 -25.04 0.98
CA ALA A 299 2.91 -24.49 2.33
C ALA A 299 4.02 -25.07 3.24
N VAL A 300 4.85 -24.19 3.79
CA VAL A 300 5.88 -24.58 4.75
C VAL A 300 5.23 -24.84 6.10
N HIS A 301 5.14 -26.13 6.46
CA HIS A 301 4.89 -26.51 7.83
C HIS A 301 6.17 -26.37 8.64
N THR A 302 6.19 -25.46 9.58
CA THR A 302 7.19 -25.35 10.65
C THR A 302 7.18 -26.59 11.53
N VAL A 303 8.28 -27.34 11.52
CA VAL A 303 8.62 -28.26 12.61
C VAL A 303 10.01 -27.92 13.11
N SER A 304 10.03 -27.35 14.29
CA SER A 304 11.21 -27.18 15.13
C SER A 304 11.77 -28.53 15.56
N LYS A 305 13.04 -28.76 15.32
CA LYS A 305 13.85 -29.61 16.24
C LYS A 305 15.33 -29.28 16.12
N ALA A 306 15.87 -28.88 17.24
CA ALA A 306 17.29 -28.75 17.51
C ALA A 306 17.97 -30.12 17.54
N GLN A 307 19.17 -30.24 16.94
CA GLN A 307 20.19 -31.17 17.45
C GLN A 307 21.60 -30.78 16.95
N LYS A 308 22.37 -30.38 17.91
CA LYS A 308 23.74 -30.82 18.28
C LYS A 308 24.82 -30.95 17.19
N VAL A 309 25.80 -30.09 17.42
CA VAL A 309 27.20 -30.14 16.99
C VAL A 309 27.88 -31.42 17.48
N GLN A 310 28.68 -32.04 16.61
CA GLN A 310 29.86 -32.83 16.99
C GLN A 310 30.94 -32.69 15.91
N GLU A 311 32.07 -32.22 16.37
CA GLU A 311 33.38 -32.20 15.72
C GLU A 311 33.96 -33.60 15.61
N ALA A 312 34.83 -33.82 14.63
CA ALA A 312 36.13 -34.52 14.66
C ALA A 312 36.57 -34.81 13.23
N ASP A 313 37.58 -34.26 12.85
CA ASP A 313 39.03 -34.61 12.79
C ASP A 313 39.45 -35.38 11.53
N ASP A 314 40.50 -34.84 11.00
CA ASP A 314 41.42 -35.24 9.95
C ASP A 314 41.80 -36.71 9.92
N GLU A 315 42.10 -37.26 8.72
CA GLU A 315 43.42 -37.89 8.40
C GLU A 315 43.47 -38.49 6.98
N GLU A 316 44.42 -38.01 6.25
CA GLU A 316 45.46 -38.61 5.41
C GLU A 316 45.13 -39.52 4.19
N GLU A 317 45.72 -39.07 3.11
CA GLU A 317 45.94 -39.76 1.84
C GLU A 317 46.77 -41.03 2.03
N GLU A 318 46.36 -42.13 1.41
CA GLU A 318 47.30 -43.18 0.96
C GLU A 318 46.93 -43.72 -0.43
N GLU A 319 47.89 -43.53 -1.32
CA GLU A 319 47.95 -44.16 -2.65
C GLU A 319 48.04 -45.68 -2.56
N ALA A 320 47.20 -46.41 -3.28
CA ALA A 320 47.41 -47.82 -3.57
C ALA A 320 47.08 -48.18 -5.02
N SER A 321 48.05 -48.67 -5.69
CA SER A 321 48.13 -49.12 -7.08
C SER A 321 47.18 -50.30 -7.44
N PRO A 322 46.94 -50.52 -8.74
CA PRO A 322 45.83 -51.32 -9.24
C PRO A 322 46.13 -52.83 -9.25
N HIS A 323 45.34 -53.60 -8.51
CA HIS A 323 45.28 -55.04 -8.69
C HIS A 323 44.30 -55.41 -9.81
N LYS A 324 44.81 -56.12 -10.82
CA LYS A 324 44.06 -56.70 -11.94
C LYS A 324 43.10 -57.79 -11.40
N LEU A 325 41.81 -57.47 -11.38
CA LEU A 325 40.75 -58.46 -11.11
C LEU A 325 40.44 -59.26 -12.38
N GLY A 326 40.46 -60.60 -12.30
CA GLY A 326 40.26 -61.52 -13.43
C GLY A 326 38.86 -61.31 -14.07
N THR A 327 38.82 -61.42 -15.39
CA THR A 327 37.64 -61.15 -16.24
C THR A 327 36.36 -61.85 -15.88
N ARG A 328 36.41 -62.99 -15.17
CA ARG A 328 35.19 -63.73 -14.69
C ARG A 328 34.52 -63.06 -13.51
N LYS A 329 35.24 -62.42 -12.60
CA LYS A 329 34.64 -61.65 -11.47
C LYS A 329 34.07 -60.31 -11.94
N LEU A 330 34.66 -59.69 -12.99
CA LEU A 330 34.15 -58.45 -13.58
C LEU A 330 32.75 -58.69 -14.22
N LEU A 331 32.57 -59.79 -14.94
CA LEU A 331 31.31 -60.14 -15.59
C LEU A 331 30.16 -60.41 -14.58
N THR A 332 30.49 -61.00 -13.42
CA THR A 332 29.51 -61.24 -12.37
C THR A 332 29.11 -59.95 -11.63
N ILE A 333 30.05 -59.01 -11.45
CA ILE A 333 29.77 -57.72 -10.83
C ILE A 333 28.93 -56.83 -11.80
N ILE A 334 29.26 -56.86 -13.09
CA ILE A 334 28.46 -56.10 -14.10
C ILE A 334 27.08 -56.72 -14.22
N GLY A 335 26.91 -58.03 -14.21
CA GLY A 335 25.62 -58.72 -14.21
C GLY A 335 24.78 -58.38 -12.99
N ALA A 336 25.37 -58.35 -11.79
CA ALA A 336 24.70 -57.95 -10.55
C ALA A 336 24.31 -56.43 -10.54
N ALA A 337 25.18 -55.59 -11.08
CA ALA A 337 24.89 -54.16 -11.21
C ALA A 337 23.73 -53.88 -12.19
N VAL A 338 23.70 -54.56 -13.35
CA VAL A 338 22.60 -54.44 -14.32
C VAL A 338 21.29 -54.99 -13.74
N ALA A 339 21.34 -56.13 -13.00
CA ALA A 339 20.15 -56.62 -12.31
C ALA A 339 19.62 -55.69 -11.21
N ALA A 340 20.53 -55.05 -10.47
CA ALA A 340 20.18 -54.05 -9.44
C ALA A 340 19.56 -52.78 -10.07
N VAL A 341 20.13 -52.30 -11.17
CA VAL A 341 19.57 -51.17 -11.91
C VAL A 341 18.21 -51.52 -12.51
N ALA A 342 18.05 -52.73 -13.08
CA ALA A 342 16.75 -53.17 -13.59
C ALA A 342 15.69 -53.29 -12.46
N LEU A 343 16.10 -53.76 -11.27
CA LEU A 343 15.22 -53.85 -10.12
C LEU A 343 14.85 -52.46 -9.57
N ILE A 344 15.77 -51.52 -9.57
CA ILE A 344 15.51 -50.08 -9.20
C ILE A 344 14.57 -49.45 -10.22
N VAL A 345 14.73 -49.70 -11.52
CA VAL A 345 13.85 -49.18 -12.58
C VAL A 345 12.45 -49.81 -12.48
N LEU A 346 12.35 -51.11 -12.17
CA LEU A 346 11.07 -51.78 -11.94
C LEU A 346 10.37 -51.31 -10.66
N LEU A 347 11.11 -51.10 -9.57
CA LEU A 347 10.58 -50.49 -8.34
C LEU A 347 10.17 -49.05 -8.57
N TRP A 348 10.96 -48.29 -9.30
CA TRP A 348 10.59 -46.91 -9.71
C TRP A 348 9.33 -46.92 -10.56
N HIS A 349 9.24 -47.79 -11.56
CA HIS A 349 8.05 -47.89 -12.39
C HIS A 349 6.82 -48.35 -11.58
N ALA A 350 6.95 -49.27 -10.64
CA ALA A 350 5.85 -49.72 -9.76
C ALA A 350 5.39 -48.62 -8.77
N ILE A 351 6.33 -47.82 -8.24
CA ILE A 351 6.01 -46.72 -7.31
C ILE A 351 5.49 -45.48 -8.06
N PHE A 352 6.06 -45.20 -9.23
CA PHE A 352 5.68 -44.02 -10.01
C PHE A 352 4.52 -44.23 -10.98
N SER A 353 4.19 -45.51 -11.34
CA SER A 353 2.99 -45.77 -12.16
C SER A 353 1.69 -45.49 -11.41
N ASP A 354 1.67 -45.66 -10.09
CA ASP A 354 0.52 -45.23 -9.25
C ASP A 354 0.51 -43.71 -9.01
N LEU A 355 1.66 -43.02 -9.16
CA LEU A 355 1.77 -41.55 -9.00
C LEU A 355 1.57 -40.81 -10.32
N LEU A 356 1.80 -41.46 -11.47
CA LEU A 356 1.63 -40.90 -12.83
C LEU A 356 0.42 -41.47 -13.58
N GLY A 357 -0.30 -42.42 -13.00
CA GLY A 357 -1.49 -43.06 -13.55
C GLY A 357 -2.77 -42.32 -13.21
N GLY A 358 -2.88 -41.10 -13.67
CA GLY A 358 -4.10 -40.28 -13.57
C GLY A 358 -3.95 -39.00 -14.32
N GLU A 359 -3.91 -39.01 -15.63
CA GLU A 359 -4.39 -37.88 -16.43
C GLU A 359 -5.88 -37.71 -16.14
N GLN A 360 -6.20 -37.17 -14.96
CA GLN A 360 -7.44 -36.43 -14.80
C GLN A 360 -7.20 -35.10 -15.53
N THR A 361 -7.68 -35.02 -16.76
CA THR A 361 -7.92 -33.70 -17.37
C THR A 361 -8.62 -32.85 -16.32
N PRO A 362 -8.07 -31.71 -15.91
CA PRO A 362 -8.68 -30.88 -14.88
C PRO A 362 -10.10 -30.54 -15.35
N THR A 363 -11.08 -31.08 -14.62
CA THR A 363 -12.50 -30.86 -14.94
C THR A 363 -12.75 -29.37 -14.87
N GLU A 364 -13.16 -28.79 -15.97
CA GLU A 364 -13.49 -27.38 -16.05
C GLU A 364 -14.91 -27.18 -15.50
N TYR A 365 -15.07 -26.22 -14.59
CA TYR A 365 -16.36 -25.88 -14.01
C TYR A 365 -16.74 -24.46 -14.39
N VAL A 366 -17.97 -24.26 -14.80
CA VAL A 366 -18.52 -22.94 -15.12
C VAL A 366 -19.07 -22.31 -13.85
N VAL A 367 -18.65 -21.10 -13.54
CA VAL A 367 -19.09 -20.35 -12.35
C VAL A 367 -20.58 -20.00 -12.44
N PRO A 368 -21.42 -20.39 -11.48
CA PRO A 368 -22.85 -20.10 -11.48
C PRO A 368 -23.13 -18.63 -11.13
N HIS A 369 -24.39 -18.22 -11.31
CA HIS A 369 -24.86 -16.87 -10.98
C HIS A 369 -25.43 -16.86 -9.55
N LEU A 370 -24.75 -16.16 -8.64
CA LEU A 370 -25.10 -16.13 -7.22
C LEU A 370 -25.66 -14.76 -6.75
N ILE A 371 -25.58 -13.73 -7.60
CA ILE A 371 -26.02 -12.37 -7.21
C ILE A 371 -27.54 -12.36 -6.97
N GLY A 372 -27.95 -11.83 -5.81
CA GLY A 372 -29.34 -11.79 -5.37
C GLY A 372 -29.76 -12.95 -4.48
N MET A 373 -28.97 -14.01 -4.36
CA MET A 373 -29.19 -15.13 -3.43
C MET A 373 -28.57 -14.80 -2.06
N THR A 374 -29.09 -15.43 -1.01
CA THR A 374 -28.37 -15.48 0.27
C THR A 374 -27.24 -16.52 0.19
N ILE A 375 -26.28 -16.48 1.11
CA ILE A 375 -25.20 -17.48 1.15
C ILE A 375 -25.74 -18.89 1.35
N ASP A 376 -26.79 -19.04 2.17
CA ASP A 376 -27.43 -20.35 2.41
C ASP A 376 -28.09 -20.89 1.16
N GLU A 377 -28.87 -20.07 0.45
CA GLU A 377 -29.47 -20.44 -0.86
C GLU A 377 -28.40 -20.80 -1.90
N ALA A 378 -27.31 -20.03 -1.95
CA ALA A 378 -26.23 -20.27 -2.87
C ALA A 378 -25.45 -21.57 -2.58
N ASN A 379 -25.28 -21.95 -1.29
CA ASN A 379 -24.69 -23.22 -0.89
C ASN A 379 -25.57 -24.44 -1.20
N GLU A 380 -26.88 -24.25 -1.29
CA GLU A 380 -27.86 -25.30 -1.62
C GLU A 380 -28.08 -25.45 -3.13
N ASP A 381 -27.62 -24.48 -3.94
CA ASP A 381 -27.73 -24.53 -5.41
C ASP A 381 -27.00 -25.76 -5.97
N GLU A 382 -27.65 -26.50 -6.88
CA GLU A 382 -27.13 -27.73 -7.48
C GLU A 382 -25.81 -27.53 -8.23
N ASN A 383 -25.57 -26.31 -8.78
CA ASN A 383 -24.36 -25.98 -9.50
C ASN A 383 -23.20 -25.54 -8.55
N VAL A 384 -23.50 -25.38 -7.28
CA VAL A 384 -22.52 -24.99 -6.23
C VAL A 384 -22.21 -26.17 -5.33
N LYS A 385 -23.24 -26.89 -4.90
CA LYS A 385 -23.17 -27.97 -3.89
C LYS A 385 -22.18 -29.08 -4.28
N GLY A 386 -21.11 -29.22 -3.48
CA GLY A 386 -20.05 -30.20 -3.72
C GLY A 386 -19.08 -29.88 -4.87
N ILE A 387 -19.30 -28.75 -5.56
CA ILE A 387 -18.45 -28.25 -6.65
C ILE A 387 -17.67 -27.02 -6.21
N PHE A 388 -18.34 -26.01 -5.65
CA PHE A 388 -17.77 -24.75 -5.21
C PHE A 388 -17.90 -24.57 -3.71
N THR A 389 -17.00 -23.76 -3.14
CA THR A 389 -17.07 -23.25 -1.77
C THR A 389 -17.31 -21.74 -1.85
N ILE A 390 -18.32 -21.23 -1.15
CA ILE A 390 -18.62 -19.80 -1.10
C ILE A 390 -17.91 -19.20 0.11
N GLU A 391 -17.14 -18.15 -0.12
CA GLU A 391 -16.44 -17.41 0.92
C GLU A 391 -16.92 -15.96 0.95
N GLN A 392 -17.52 -15.54 2.08
CA GLN A 392 -17.90 -14.15 2.27
C GLN A 392 -16.66 -13.32 2.61
N ILE A 393 -16.26 -12.41 1.72
CA ILE A 393 -15.09 -11.53 1.90
C ILE A 393 -15.44 -10.17 2.49
N GLY A 394 -16.75 -9.80 2.52
CA GLY A 394 -17.18 -8.55 3.13
C GLY A 394 -18.67 -8.27 3.01
N GLN A 395 -19.07 -7.12 3.57
CA GLN A 395 -20.43 -6.59 3.45
C GLN A 395 -20.38 -5.15 2.94
N ARG A 396 -21.38 -4.78 2.10
CA ARG A 396 -21.56 -3.41 1.60
C ARG A 396 -23.03 -3.01 1.65
N ALA A 397 -23.30 -1.72 1.87
CA ALA A 397 -24.65 -1.20 1.76
C ALA A 397 -25.15 -1.27 0.30
N SER A 398 -26.41 -1.64 0.13
CA SER A 398 -27.05 -1.70 -1.17
C SER A 398 -28.54 -1.38 -1.03
N SER A 399 -29.00 -0.41 -1.81
CA SER A 399 -30.45 -0.10 -1.92
C SER A 399 -31.19 -1.06 -2.87
N LYS A 400 -30.43 -1.84 -3.68
CA LYS A 400 -31.00 -2.78 -4.66
C LYS A 400 -31.24 -4.18 -4.11
N TYR A 401 -30.44 -4.61 -3.13
CA TYR A 401 -30.46 -5.96 -2.57
C TYR A 401 -30.74 -5.92 -1.08
N ALA A 402 -31.58 -6.80 -0.59
CA ALA A 402 -31.87 -6.90 0.84
C ALA A 402 -30.64 -7.33 1.65
N ALA A 403 -30.64 -7.03 2.95
CA ALA A 403 -29.57 -7.49 3.85
C ALA A 403 -29.43 -9.02 3.79
N GLY A 404 -28.19 -9.51 3.69
CA GLY A 404 -27.87 -10.92 3.56
C GLY A 404 -27.79 -11.46 2.12
N GLN A 405 -28.18 -10.70 1.10
CA GLN A 405 -28.07 -11.12 -0.29
C GLN A 405 -26.69 -10.83 -0.88
N ILE A 406 -26.21 -11.71 -1.74
CA ILE A 406 -24.95 -11.54 -2.51
C ILE A 406 -25.14 -10.42 -3.52
N ILE A 407 -24.27 -9.44 -3.48
CA ILE A 407 -24.28 -8.27 -4.38
C ILE A 407 -23.17 -8.32 -5.43
N GLU A 408 -22.09 -9.04 -5.14
CA GLU A 408 -20.93 -9.19 -6.00
C GLU A 408 -20.32 -10.57 -5.81
N GLN A 409 -19.80 -11.18 -6.88
CA GLN A 409 -19.12 -12.46 -6.85
C GLN A 409 -17.84 -12.44 -7.68
N SER A 410 -16.81 -13.13 -7.23
CA SER A 410 -15.56 -13.34 -7.95
C SER A 410 -15.16 -14.83 -7.82
N PRO A 411 -14.94 -15.55 -8.93
CA PRO A 411 -15.05 -15.15 -10.35
C PRO A 411 -16.48 -14.82 -10.79
N GLU A 412 -16.58 -14.01 -11.88
CA GLU A 412 -17.87 -13.66 -12.46
C GLU A 412 -18.59 -14.89 -13.04
N ARG A 413 -19.93 -14.81 -13.10
CA ARG A 413 -20.75 -15.85 -13.72
C ARG A 413 -20.28 -16.20 -15.13
N GLY A 414 -20.31 -17.48 -15.48
CA GLY A 414 -19.98 -17.97 -16.79
C GLY A 414 -18.48 -18.12 -17.07
N LYS A 415 -17.62 -17.67 -16.19
CA LYS A 415 -16.17 -17.97 -16.29
C LYS A 415 -15.91 -19.43 -16.01
N THR A 416 -14.97 -20.02 -16.75
CA THR A 416 -14.52 -21.39 -16.53
C THR A 416 -13.32 -21.38 -15.58
N VAL A 417 -13.39 -22.18 -14.52
CA VAL A 417 -12.31 -22.30 -13.52
C VAL A 417 -11.75 -23.72 -13.48
N LYS A 418 -10.43 -23.83 -13.31
CA LYS A 418 -9.69 -25.09 -13.20
C LYS A 418 -9.06 -25.17 -11.81
N GLY A 419 -9.40 -26.19 -11.04
CA GLY A 419 -8.74 -26.49 -9.76
C GLY A 419 -9.27 -25.70 -8.54
N ASN A 420 -9.19 -24.37 -8.50
CA ASN A 420 -9.72 -23.58 -7.40
C ASN A 420 -11.24 -23.43 -7.52
N ARG A 421 -11.98 -23.92 -6.53
CA ARG A 421 -13.44 -23.95 -6.49
C ARG A 421 -14.01 -22.97 -5.45
N VAL A 422 -13.29 -21.93 -5.09
CA VAL A 422 -13.75 -20.88 -4.16
C VAL A 422 -14.37 -19.75 -4.96
N ILE A 423 -15.60 -19.35 -4.59
CA ILE A 423 -16.27 -18.15 -5.08
C ILE A 423 -16.33 -17.17 -3.92
N SER A 424 -15.58 -16.09 -4.02
CA SER A 424 -15.61 -14.99 -3.05
C SER A 424 -16.80 -14.08 -3.33
N VAL A 425 -17.55 -13.72 -2.27
CA VAL A 425 -18.77 -12.92 -2.42
C VAL A 425 -18.80 -11.73 -1.45
N PHE A 426 -19.37 -10.62 -1.91
CA PHE A 426 -19.83 -9.54 -1.04
C PHE A 426 -21.33 -9.65 -0.80
N VAL A 427 -21.74 -9.39 0.44
CA VAL A 427 -23.13 -9.49 0.88
C VAL A 427 -23.67 -8.11 1.20
N SER A 428 -24.94 -7.85 0.87
CA SER A 428 -25.62 -6.62 1.21
C SER A 428 -25.81 -6.49 2.72
N SER A 429 -25.49 -5.33 3.30
CA SER A 429 -25.93 -4.94 4.66
C SER A 429 -27.32 -4.28 4.67
N GLY A 430 -27.99 -4.20 3.53
CA GLY A 430 -29.21 -3.42 3.31
C GLY A 430 -28.88 -1.98 2.87
N ALA A 431 -29.92 -1.17 2.70
CA ALA A 431 -29.75 0.24 2.36
C ALA A 431 -29.07 0.99 3.52
N LYS A 432 -28.21 1.95 3.18
CA LYS A 432 -27.60 2.84 4.17
C LYS A 432 -28.68 3.70 4.82
N THR A 433 -28.73 3.74 6.15
CA THR A 433 -29.69 4.52 6.91
C THR A 433 -28.97 5.43 7.89
N GLU A 434 -29.46 6.67 8.03
CA GLU A 434 -28.99 7.65 9.01
C GLU A 434 -30.20 8.37 9.63
N ASN A 435 -30.03 8.92 10.80
CA ASN A 435 -31.10 9.69 11.42
C ASN A 435 -31.07 11.16 10.97
N MET A 436 -32.24 11.75 10.75
CA MET A 436 -32.37 13.15 10.38
C MET A 436 -31.72 14.05 11.42
N PRO A 437 -30.74 14.86 11.07
CA PRO A 437 -30.07 15.77 11.99
C PRO A 437 -31.01 16.93 12.41
N ASN A 438 -30.71 17.57 13.54
CA ASN A 438 -31.45 18.75 13.93
C ASN A 438 -31.01 19.95 13.06
N LEU A 439 -31.89 20.36 12.15
CA LEU A 439 -31.67 21.46 11.22
C LEU A 439 -32.48 22.71 11.54
N VAL A 440 -33.38 22.65 12.52
CA VAL A 440 -34.21 23.80 12.94
C VAL A 440 -33.31 24.93 13.47
N ASN A 441 -33.60 26.17 13.10
CA ASN A 441 -32.83 27.38 13.38
C ASN A 441 -31.43 27.41 12.74
N LYS A 442 -31.15 26.61 11.69
CA LYS A 442 -29.97 26.75 10.85
C LYS A 442 -30.31 27.49 9.58
N GLU A 443 -29.32 28.19 8.99
CA GLU A 443 -29.46 28.74 7.66
C GLU A 443 -29.73 27.63 6.64
N TYR A 444 -30.63 27.85 5.69
CA TYR A 444 -31.02 26.84 4.68
C TYR A 444 -29.80 26.22 3.95
N ARG A 445 -28.83 27.05 3.61
CA ARG A 445 -27.59 26.59 2.95
C ARG A 445 -26.78 25.61 3.81
N ASP A 446 -26.62 25.93 5.09
CA ASP A 446 -25.89 25.08 6.03
C ASP A 446 -26.65 23.79 6.32
N ALA A 447 -27.98 23.86 6.38
CA ALA A 447 -28.84 22.69 6.54
C ALA A 447 -28.71 21.73 5.33
N THR A 448 -28.75 22.28 4.12
CA THR A 448 -28.57 21.49 2.88
C THR A 448 -27.19 20.85 2.82
N LEU A 449 -26.12 21.57 3.18
CA LEU A 449 -24.77 21.03 3.23
C LEU A 449 -24.65 19.87 4.25
N GLN A 450 -25.32 19.97 5.41
CA GLN A 450 -25.32 18.89 6.40
C GLN A 450 -26.03 17.63 5.89
N LEU A 451 -27.15 17.79 5.14
CA LEU A 451 -27.83 16.65 4.52
C LEU A 451 -26.99 15.99 3.42
N THR A 452 -26.32 16.81 2.61
CA THR A 452 -25.40 16.29 1.58
C THR A 452 -24.25 15.50 2.17
N ASN A 453 -23.73 15.91 3.33
CA ASN A 453 -22.64 15.23 4.04
C ASN A 453 -23.04 13.88 4.69
N LEU A 454 -24.34 13.52 4.72
CA LEU A 454 -24.78 12.19 5.19
C LEU A 454 -24.45 11.07 4.18
N ASP A 455 -24.07 11.43 2.94
CA ASP A 455 -23.70 10.48 1.90
C ASP A 455 -24.78 9.39 1.65
N LEU A 456 -26.04 9.86 1.62
CA LEU A 456 -27.24 9.05 1.35
C LEU A 456 -27.85 9.33 -0.03
N ASN A 457 -27.17 10.14 -0.87
CA ASN A 457 -27.69 10.61 -2.18
C ASN A 457 -29.12 11.21 -2.07
N LEU A 458 -29.39 11.95 -0.99
CA LEU A 458 -30.70 12.55 -0.72
C LEU A 458 -31.01 13.63 -1.75
N VAL A 459 -32.24 13.65 -2.23
CA VAL A 459 -32.78 14.76 -3.02
C VAL A 459 -33.47 15.73 -2.05
N VAL A 460 -32.86 16.92 -1.90
CA VAL A 460 -33.47 17.99 -1.11
C VAL A 460 -34.39 18.78 -2.04
N ASN A 461 -35.68 18.76 -1.74
CA ASN A 461 -36.69 19.53 -2.48
C ASN A 461 -36.53 21.03 -2.24
N ASP A 462 -37.10 21.85 -3.15
CA ASP A 462 -37.14 23.28 -2.97
C ASP A 462 -37.83 23.67 -1.66
N PRO A 463 -37.31 24.69 -0.94
CA PRO A 463 -37.86 25.10 0.35
C PRO A 463 -39.23 25.76 0.17
N VAL A 464 -40.14 25.47 1.09
CA VAL A 464 -41.43 26.15 1.18
C VAL A 464 -41.32 27.28 2.22
N GLU A 465 -41.61 28.51 1.79
CA GLU A 465 -41.58 29.65 2.68
C GLU A 465 -42.85 29.73 3.54
N GLU A 466 -42.68 29.83 4.86
CA GLU A 466 -43.78 30.01 5.83
C GLU A 466 -43.53 31.26 6.72
N TYR A 467 -44.61 31.90 7.21
CA TYR A 467 -44.47 32.99 8.16
C TYR A 467 -44.13 32.46 9.56
N SER A 468 -43.06 32.97 10.15
CA SER A 468 -42.57 32.58 11.46
C SER A 468 -41.84 33.74 12.13
N SER A 469 -41.60 33.61 13.45
CA SER A 469 -40.76 34.52 14.23
C SER A 469 -39.27 34.25 14.00
N ILE A 470 -38.91 33.16 13.28
CA ILE A 470 -37.54 32.82 12.93
C ILE A 470 -37.05 33.73 11.78
N THR A 471 -35.75 34.07 11.78
CA THR A 471 -35.13 34.92 10.77
C THR A 471 -35.32 34.33 9.37
N LYS A 472 -35.64 35.21 8.38
CA LYS A 472 -35.78 34.83 6.97
C LYS A 472 -34.54 34.06 6.47
N GLY A 473 -34.78 32.96 5.79
CA GLY A 473 -33.71 32.10 5.26
C GLY A 473 -33.27 30.98 6.22
N TYR A 474 -33.89 30.88 7.40
CA TYR A 474 -33.59 29.83 8.37
C TYR A 474 -34.67 28.76 8.35
N VAL A 475 -34.26 27.52 8.63
CA VAL A 475 -35.14 26.34 8.66
C VAL A 475 -36.08 26.41 9.87
N ILE A 476 -37.37 26.36 9.60
CA ILE A 476 -38.42 26.33 10.63
C ILE A 476 -38.72 24.89 11.06
N ARG A 477 -38.85 23.99 10.08
CA ARG A 477 -39.10 22.56 10.27
C ARG A 477 -38.59 21.78 9.07
N THR A 478 -38.41 20.48 9.25
CA THR A 478 -38.01 19.55 8.19
C THR A 478 -39.04 18.42 8.08
N ILE A 479 -39.14 17.81 6.92
CA ILE A 479 -39.86 16.58 6.66
C ILE A 479 -38.92 15.67 5.89
N PRO A 480 -38.45 14.53 6.46
CA PRO A 480 -38.77 14.00 7.81
C PRO A 480 -38.33 14.88 8.98
N GLU A 481 -38.91 14.63 10.18
CA GLU A 481 -38.56 15.38 11.39
C GLU A 481 -37.23 14.93 11.99
N PHE A 482 -36.66 15.74 12.89
CA PHE A 482 -35.42 15.41 13.60
C PHE A 482 -35.54 14.03 14.29
N GLY A 483 -34.55 13.18 14.07
CA GLY A 483 -34.45 11.83 14.63
C GLY A 483 -35.17 10.73 13.83
N GLU A 484 -35.95 11.08 12.79
CA GLU A 484 -36.55 10.10 11.89
C GLU A 484 -35.48 9.50 10.98
N THR A 485 -35.67 8.24 10.60
CA THR A 485 -34.67 7.51 9.76
C THR A 485 -34.75 7.96 8.30
N LEU A 486 -33.61 8.41 7.78
CA LEU A 486 -33.39 8.64 6.37
C LEU A 486 -32.81 7.36 5.75
N GLN A 487 -33.21 7.08 4.53
CA GLN A 487 -32.75 5.90 3.78
C GLN A 487 -32.25 6.34 2.40
N GLN A 488 -31.19 5.68 1.93
CA GLN A 488 -30.62 5.89 0.60
C GLN A 488 -31.61 5.49 -0.49
#